data_0ee64ff7517cf9d865fafb3f441a78fe
#
_entry.id   0ee64ff7517cf9d865fafb3f441a78fe
#
_cell.length_a   1.000
_cell.length_b   1.000
_cell.length_c   1.000
_cell.angle_alpha   90.00
_cell.angle_beta   90.00
_cell.angle_gamma   90.00
#
_symmetry.space_group_name_H-M   'P 1'
#
loop_
_entity.id
_entity.type
_entity.pdbx_description
1 polymer ?
#
loop_
_entity_poly.entity_id
_entity_poly.type
_entity_poly.pdbx_seq_one_letter_code
_entity_poly.pdbx_strand_id
1 'polypeptide(L)'
;MMDTAAFCEKIVRDEDPDRYFATLFAPAEQRPGLFALYAFNSEIARIRESVSEPIPGEIRLTWWREVLQGERYEEASAHPVAAAIRSVISDNRLPVDAFVRMTEARVLDLYNDPIPTLNDLEGYTGDTSSALIRLAAIILAGGGEPGGAEAAGHAGVAYAVTGLLRALPFHAQRGQVFIPAEVLARQGARRDDLL
;
A
#
# COMPACT_ATOMS: atom_id res chain seq x y z
N MET A 1 -12.84 -25.19 4.10
CA MET A 1 -11.62 -24.39 3.88
C MET A 1 -12.09 -23.10 3.23
N MET A 2 -11.78 -21.93 3.79
CA MET A 2 -12.17 -20.65 3.21
C MET A 2 -11.39 -20.43 1.92
N ASP A 3 -12.07 -20.08 0.84
CA ASP A 3 -11.42 -19.73 -0.43
C ASP A 3 -10.75 -18.36 -0.25
N THR A 4 -9.43 -18.36 -0.08
CA THR A 4 -8.62 -17.16 0.14
C THR A 4 -8.65 -16.22 -1.07
N ALA A 5 -8.79 -16.75 -2.29
CA ALA A 5 -8.86 -15.94 -3.51
C ALA A 5 -10.19 -15.16 -3.54
N ALA A 6 -11.32 -15.83 -3.31
CA ALA A 6 -12.63 -15.17 -3.22
C ALA A 6 -12.70 -14.15 -2.09
N PHE A 7 -11.99 -14.40 -0.96
CA PHE A 7 -11.92 -13.45 0.14
C PHE A 7 -11.15 -12.18 -0.25
N CYS A 8 -9.98 -12.32 -0.89
CA CYS A 8 -9.19 -11.18 -1.37
C CYS A 8 -9.95 -10.39 -2.45
N GLU A 9 -10.60 -11.07 -3.40
CA GLU A 9 -11.44 -10.42 -4.42
C GLU A 9 -12.54 -9.58 -3.78
N LYS A 10 -13.22 -10.12 -2.74
CA LYS A 10 -14.26 -9.39 -2.02
C LYS A 10 -13.72 -8.13 -1.36
N ILE A 11 -12.57 -8.19 -0.68
CA ILE A 11 -11.94 -7.01 -0.07
C ILE A 11 -11.70 -5.94 -1.13
N VAL A 12 -11.04 -6.30 -2.23
CA VAL A 12 -10.69 -5.32 -3.28
C VAL A 12 -11.94 -4.72 -3.90
N ARG A 13 -12.98 -5.52 -4.15
CA ARG A 13 -14.25 -5.03 -4.69
C ARG A 13 -14.94 -4.01 -3.78
N ASP A 14 -14.91 -4.27 -2.47
CA ASP A 14 -15.63 -3.46 -1.48
C ASP A 14 -14.83 -2.20 -1.09
N GLU A 15 -13.48 -2.25 -1.15
CA GLU A 15 -12.60 -1.21 -0.61
C GLU A 15 -11.80 -0.42 -1.67
N ASP A 16 -11.56 -1.01 -2.85
CA ASP A 16 -10.82 -0.40 -3.96
C ASP A 16 -11.47 -0.75 -5.30
N PRO A 17 -12.67 -0.19 -5.60
CA PRO A 17 -13.41 -0.48 -6.82
C PRO A 17 -12.61 -0.20 -8.10
N ASP A 18 -11.75 0.82 -8.10
CA ASP A 18 -10.94 1.18 -9.27
C ASP A 18 -9.97 0.06 -9.63
N ARG A 19 -9.24 -0.49 -8.63
CA ARG A 19 -8.36 -1.64 -8.84
C ARG A 19 -9.12 -2.94 -9.07
N TYR A 20 -10.30 -3.10 -8.48
CA TYR A 20 -11.17 -4.23 -8.78
C TYR A 20 -11.52 -4.27 -10.28
N PHE A 21 -12.09 -3.18 -10.80
CA PHE A 21 -12.46 -3.12 -12.21
C PHE A 21 -11.25 -3.24 -13.14
N ALA A 22 -10.13 -2.60 -12.82
CA ALA A 22 -8.90 -2.72 -13.59
C ALA A 22 -8.42 -4.19 -13.65
N THR A 23 -8.51 -4.93 -12.54
CA THR A 23 -8.11 -6.34 -12.47
C THR A 23 -8.95 -7.24 -13.38
N LEU A 24 -10.22 -6.91 -13.63
CA LEU A 24 -11.07 -7.71 -14.52
C LEU A 24 -10.59 -7.72 -15.98
N PHE A 25 -9.75 -6.77 -16.39
CA PHE A 25 -9.11 -6.75 -17.72
C PHE A 25 -7.83 -7.60 -17.79
N ALA A 26 -7.30 -8.03 -16.64
CA ALA A 26 -6.15 -8.93 -16.62
C ALA A 26 -6.51 -10.35 -17.09
N PRO A 27 -5.54 -11.14 -17.57
CA PRO A 27 -5.74 -12.56 -17.84
C PRO A 27 -6.29 -13.27 -16.60
N ALA A 28 -7.20 -14.22 -16.80
CA ALA A 28 -7.94 -14.88 -15.72
C ALA A 28 -7.00 -15.53 -14.66
N GLU A 29 -5.91 -16.11 -15.14
CA GLU A 29 -4.90 -16.78 -14.31
C GLU A 29 -4.10 -15.83 -13.41
N GLN A 30 -4.02 -14.53 -13.76
CA GLN A 30 -3.29 -13.52 -12.99
C GLN A 30 -4.16 -12.79 -11.97
N ARG A 31 -5.50 -12.82 -12.13
CA ARG A 31 -6.44 -12.07 -11.28
C ARG A 31 -6.34 -12.44 -9.80
N PRO A 32 -6.24 -13.73 -9.40
CA PRO A 32 -6.12 -14.08 -7.97
C PRO A 32 -4.88 -13.46 -7.32
N GLY A 33 -3.74 -13.43 -8.06
CA GLY A 33 -2.51 -12.80 -7.59
C GLY A 33 -2.65 -11.30 -7.41
N LEU A 34 -3.30 -10.61 -8.35
CA LEU A 34 -3.57 -9.17 -8.24
C LEU A 34 -4.53 -8.85 -7.10
N PHE A 35 -5.60 -9.64 -6.92
CA PHE A 35 -6.51 -9.46 -5.80
C PHE A 35 -5.82 -9.68 -4.44
N ALA A 36 -4.93 -10.67 -4.33
CA ALA A 36 -4.14 -10.87 -3.11
C ALA A 36 -3.21 -9.68 -2.82
N LEU A 37 -2.52 -9.16 -3.85
CA LEU A 37 -1.66 -7.99 -3.74
C LEU A 37 -2.45 -6.75 -3.28
N TYR A 38 -3.59 -6.48 -3.91
CA TYR A 38 -4.40 -5.30 -3.58
C TYR A 38 -5.13 -5.44 -2.24
N ALA A 39 -5.57 -6.65 -1.86
CA ALA A 39 -6.11 -6.91 -0.54
C ALA A 39 -5.05 -6.68 0.56
N PHE A 40 -3.82 -7.14 0.36
CA PHE A 40 -2.70 -6.83 1.25
C PHE A 40 -2.49 -5.32 1.38
N ASN A 41 -2.45 -4.59 0.25
CA ASN A 41 -2.31 -3.12 0.29
C ASN A 41 -3.45 -2.45 1.06
N SER A 42 -4.71 -2.88 0.87
CA SER A 42 -5.85 -2.36 1.62
C SER A 42 -5.71 -2.60 3.12
N GLU A 43 -5.32 -3.82 3.51
CA GLU A 43 -5.11 -4.17 4.92
C GLU A 43 -4.11 -3.26 5.61
N ILE A 44 -2.91 -3.05 5.02
CA ILE A 44 -1.89 -2.21 5.65
C ILE A 44 -2.24 -0.71 5.59
N ALA A 45 -2.88 -0.24 4.52
CA ALA A 45 -3.28 1.16 4.36
C ALA A 45 -4.37 1.58 5.36
N ARG A 46 -5.26 0.65 5.73
CA ARG A 46 -6.38 0.93 6.65
C ARG A 46 -6.04 0.77 8.12
N ILE A 47 -4.81 0.37 8.46
CA ILE A 47 -4.42 0.22 9.88
C ILE A 47 -4.64 1.52 10.62
N ARG A 48 -4.26 2.67 10.04
CA ARG A 48 -4.48 3.99 10.66
C ARG A 48 -5.95 4.25 11.00
N GLU A 49 -6.87 3.82 10.16
CA GLU A 49 -8.31 4.04 10.36
C GLU A 49 -8.91 3.11 11.42
N SER A 50 -8.25 1.98 11.67
CA SER A 50 -8.71 0.94 12.59
C SER A 50 -8.18 1.07 14.01
N VAL A 51 -7.38 2.11 14.29
CA VAL A 51 -6.77 2.36 15.60
C VAL A 51 -6.98 3.79 16.04
N SER A 52 -7.12 4.01 17.35
CA SER A 52 -7.23 5.35 17.94
C SER A 52 -5.88 5.98 18.23
N GLU A 53 -4.88 5.13 18.54
CA GLU A 53 -3.53 5.52 18.96
C GLU A 53 -2.48 4.87 18.05
N PRO A 54 -1.28 5.47 17.88
CA PRO A 54 -0.24 4.96 16.99
C PRO A 54 0.27 3.56 17.37
N ILE A 55 0.53 3.30 18.66
CA ILE A 55 1.15 2.05 19.13
C ILE A 55 0.42 0.78 18.69
N PRO A 56 -0.92 0.65 18.83
CA PRO A 56 -1.63 -0.51 18.28
C PRO A 56 -1.48 -0.67 16.75
N GLY A 57 -1.33 0.45 16.03
CA GLY A 57 -1.04 0.44 14.60
C GLY A 57 0.35 -0.12 14.29
N GLU A 58 1.37 0.33 15.02
CA GLU A 58 2.74 -0.20 14.88
C GLU A 58 2.81 -1.71 15.16
N ILE A 59 2.09 -2.20 16.17
CA ILE A 59 2.03 -3.63 16.47
C ILE A 59 1.46 -4.41 15.28
N ARG A 60 0.40 -3.88 14.62
CA ARG A 60 -0.19 -4.52 13.44
C ARG A 60 0.75 -4.47 12.23
N LEU A 61 1.43 -3.36 12.00
CA LEU A 61 2.42 -3.24 10.93
C LEU A 61 3.63 -4.17 11.19
N THR A 62 4.07 -4.28 12.45
CA THR A 62 5.11 -5.21 12.85
C THR A 62 4.70 -6.66 12.60
N TRP A 63 3.46 -7.04 12.94
CA TRP A 63 2.93 -8.36 12.65
C TRP A 63 2.96 -8.65 11.13
N TRP A 64 2.54 -7.71 10.28
CA TRP A 64 2.62 -7.87 8.82
C TRP A 64 4.06 -8.07 8.34
N ARG A 65 5.01 -7.30 8.87
CA ARG A 65 6.43 -7.44 8.52
C ARG A 65 6.96 -8.83 8.88
N GLU A 66 6.69 -9.30 10.09
CA GLU A 66 7.08 -10.65 10.56
C GLU A 66 6.46 -11.76 9.71
N VAL A 67 5.18 -11.61 9.33
CA VAL A 67 4.50 -12.52 8.39
C VAL A 67 5.20 -12.58 7.04
N LEU A 68 5.58 -11.43 6.49
CA LEU A 68 6.27 -11.34 5.19
C LEU A 68 7.68 -11.96 5.26
N GLN A 69 8.37 -11.81 6.37
CA GLN A 69 9.69 -12.40 6.64
C GLN A 69 9.64 -13.89 6.98
N GLY A 70 8.45 -14.46 7.14
CA GLY A 70 8.26 -15.89 7.38
C GLY A 70 8.25 -16.31 8.84
N GLU A 71 8.27 -15.35 9.78
CA GLU A 71 8.40 -15.64 11.22
C GLU A 71 7.10 -16.14 11.88
N ARG A 72 5.92 -15.75 11.37
CA ARG A 72 4.59 -16.03 11.95
C ARG A 72 3.80 -17.03 11.12
N TYR A 73 4.37 -18.19 10.83
CA TYR A 73 3.80 -19.14 9.87
C TYR A 73 2.37 -19.59 10.19
N GLU A 74 2.10 -19.98 11.44
CA GLU A 74 0.78 -20.49 11.83
C GLU A 74 -0.29 -19.40 11.79
N GLU A 75 0.01 -18.22 12.34
CA GLU A 75 -0.89 -17.07 12.33
C GLU A 75 -1.17 -16.60 10.89
N ALA A 76 -0.12 -16.53 10.06
CA ALA A 76 -0.24 -16.17 8.65
C ALA A 76 -1.12 -17.15 7.87
N SER A 77 -1.01 -18.45 8.18
CA SER A 77 -1.83 -19.49 7.54
C SER A 77 -3.31 -19.42 7.94
N ALA A 78 -3.60 -18.88 9.13
CA ALA A 78 -4.97 -18.67 9.62
C ALA A 78 -5.59 -17.35 9.10
N HIS A 79 -4.77 -16.40 8.62
CA HIS A 79 -5.22 -15.13 8.08
C HIS A 79 -5.36 -15.19 6.55
N PRO A 80 -6.55 -15.02 5.96
CA PRO A 80 -6.78 -15.29 4.54
C PRO A 80 -5.89 -14.47 3.60
N VAL A 81 -5.76 -13.16 3.87
CA VAL A 81 -4.93 -12.27 3.03
C VAL A 81 -3.44 -12.59 3.21
N ALA A 82 -2.99 -12.90 4.42
CA ALA A 82 -1.59 -13.25 4.67
C ALA A 82 -1.22 -14.58 3.99
N ALA A 83 -2.09 -15.58 4.06
CA ALA A 83 -1.90 -16.84 3.34
C ALA A 83 -1.84 -16.63 1.83
N ALA A 84 -2.77 -15.83 1.27
CA ALA A 84 -2.83 -15.54 -0.15
C ALA A 84 -1.58 -14.80 -0.65
N ILE A 85 -1.19 -13.70 0.03
CA ILE A 85 -0.05 -12.90 -0.43
C ILE A 85 1.28 -13.66 -0.33
N ARG A 86 1.47 -14.50 0.68
CA ARG A 86 2.65 -15.35 0.79
C ARG A 86 2.76 -16.35 -0.35
N SER A 87 1.64 -16.98 -0.75
CA SER A 87 1.61 -17.85 -1.94
C SER A 87 2.01 -17.07 -3.18
N VAL A 88 1.39 -15.90 -3.42
CA VAL A 88 1.68 -15.04 -4.58
C VAL A 88 3.14 -14.59 -4.62
N ILE A 89 3.73 -14.24 -3.48
CA ILE A 89 5.16 -13.89 -3.37
C ILE A 89 6.03 -15.07 -3.85
N SER A 90 5.74 -16.28 -3.35
CA SER A 90 6.48 -17.49 -3.72
C SER A 90 6.32 -17.84 -5.20
N ASP A 91 5.08 -17.88 -5.69
CA ASP A 91 4.73 -18.34 -7.02
C ASP A 91 5.27 -17.41 -8.12
N ASN A 92 5.29 -16.11 -7.85
CA ASN A 92 5.77 -15.07 -8.77
C ASN A 92 7.19 -14.58 -8.45
N ARG A 93 7.89 -15.16 -7.47
CA ARG A 93 9.23 -14.76 -7.04
C ARG A 93 9.31 -13.25 -6.73
N LEU A 94 8.27 -12.72 -6.10
CA LEU A 94 8.22 -11.28 -5.79
C LEU A 94 9.26 -10.92 -4.73
N PRO A 95 9.87 -9.72 -4.81
CA PRO A 95 10.85 -9.28 -3.82
C PRO A 95 10.18 -8.98 -2.48
N VAL A 96 10.44 -9.79 -1.46
CA VAL A 96 9.89 -9.63 -0.10
C VAL A 96 10.21 -8.26 0.48
N ASP A 97 11.42 -7.74 0.22
CA ASP A 97 11.84 -6.42 0.71
C ASP A 97 10.95 -5.27 0.23
N ALA A 98 10.32 -5.40 -0.94
CA ALA A 98 9.38 -4.38 -1.41
C ALA A 98 8.12 -4.34 -0.52
N PHE A 99 7.60 -5.50 -0.12
CA PHE A 99 6.46 -5.59 0.79
C PHE A 99 6.80 -5.10 2.20
N VAL A 100 8.00 -5.40 2.68
CA VAL A 100 8.51 -4.92 3.96
C VAL A 100 8.56 -3.39 3.96
N ARG A 101 9.18 -2.77 2.93
CA ARG A 101 9.22 -1.31 2.80
C ARG A 101 7.83 -0.68 2.67
N MET A 102 6.91 -1.31 1.92
CA MET A 102 5.51 -0.86 1.87
C MET A 102 4.89 -0.79 3.27
N THR A 103 5.15 -1.80 4.09
CA THR A 103 4.62 -1.87 5.47
C THR A 103 5.29 -0.83 6.37
N GLU A 104 6.60 -0.64 6.26
CA GLU A 104 7.36 0.36 7.02
C GLU A 104 6.94 1.80 6.66
N ALA A 105 6.72 2.09 5.38
CA ALA A 105 6.25 3.39 4.94
C ALA A 105 4.90 3.78 5.58
N ARG A 106 4.03 2.79 5.88
CA ARG A 106 2.74 3.03 6.55
C ARG A 106 2.84 3.47 8.00
N VAL A 107 4.02 3.39 8.63
CA VAL A 107 4.24 3.96 9.96
C VAL A 107 4.02 5.48 9.94
N LEU A 108 4.38 6.16 8.84
CA LEU A 108 4.11 7.59 8.67
C LEU A 108 2.62 7.94 8.84
N ASP A 109 1.72 7.05 8.38
CA ASP A 109 0.27 7.30 8.45
C ASP A 109 -0.26 7.30 9.89
N LEU A 110 0.44 6.66 10.83
CA LEU A 110 0.03 6.56 12.23
C LEU A 110 0.23 7.87 13.01
N TYR A 111 1.16 8.70 12.53
CA TYR A 111 1.55 9.93 13.19
C TYR A 111 1.09 11.15 12.39
N ASN A 112 0.93 12.26 13.09
CA ASN A 112 0.53 13.51 12.45
C ASN A 112 1.75 14.41 12.18
N ASP A 113 2.93 13.82 12.04
CA ASP A 113 4.15 14.56 11.74
C ASP A 113 4.11 15.13 10.31
N PRO A 114 4.62 16.36 10.13
CA PRO A 114 4.67 16.94 8.80
C PRO A 114 5.72 16.23 7.95
N ILE A 115 5.42 16.01 6.66
CA ILE A 115 6.42 15.61 5.68
C ILE A 115 7.34 16.81 5.43
N PRO A 116 8.67 16.71 5.65
CA PRO A 116 9.55 17.87 5.57
C PRO A 116 9.74 18.36 4.13
N THR A 117 10.09 17.47 3.21
CA THR A 117 10.51 17.81 1.83
C THR A 117 9.71 17.05 0.77
N LEU A 118 9.80 17.53 -0.47
CA LEU A 118 9.24 16.81 -1.61
C LEU A 118 9.89 15.44 -1.81
N ASN A 119 11.19 15.34 -1.55
CA ASN A 119 11.91 14.06 -1.63
C ASN A 119 11.38 13.03 -0.60
N ASP A 120 11.01 13.47 0.60
CA ASP A 120 10.40 12.59 1.62
C ASP A 120 9.02 12.10 1.16
N LEU A 121 8.23 12.99 0.52
CA LEU A 121 6.95 12.60 -0.09
C LEU A 121 7.15 11.62 -1.24
N GLU A 122 8.13 11.85 -2.11
CA GLU A 122 8.47 10.95 -3.22
C GLU A 122 8.93 9.59 -2.69
N GLY A 123 9.71 9.54 -1.61
CA GLY A 123 10.11 8.31 -0.93
C GLY A 123 8.89 7.53 -0.43
N TYR A 124 8.01 8.18 0.32
CA TYR A 124 6.76 7.57 0.81
C TYR A 124 5.89 7.04 -0.34
N THR A 125 5.67 7.84 -1.37
CA THR A 125 4.84 7.44 -2.52
C THR A 125 5.52 6.36 -3.37
N GLY A 126 6.85 6.37 -3.43
CA GLY A 126 7.66 5.35 -4.06
C GLY A 126 7.50 3.99 -3.39
N ASP A 127 7.68 3.94 -2.07
CA ASP A 127 7.56 2.69 -1.30
C ASP A 127 6.11 2.19 -1.19
N THR A 128 5.11 3.03 -1.35
CA THR A 128 3.70 2.61 -1.28
C THR A 128 3.10 2.35 -2.66
N SER A 129 3.00 3.36 -3.52
CA SER A 129 2.28 3.26 -4.79
C SER A 129 3.14 2.77 -5.95
N SER A 130 4.38 3.25 -6.07
CA SER A 130 5.26 2.80 -7.17
C SER A 130 5.64 1.33 -6.99
N ALA A 131 5.94 0.91 -5.76
CA ALA A 131 6.19 -0.49 -5.43
C ALA A 131 4.98 -1.37 -5.78
N LEU A 132 3.76 -0.92 -5.44
CA LEU A 132 2.53 -1.65 -5.73
C LEU A 132 2.32 -1.84 -7.23
N ILE A 133 2.52 -0.80 -8.04
CA ILE A 133 2.40 -0.86 -9.52
C ILE A 133 3.46 -1.83 -10.08
N ARG A 134 4.70 -1.76 -9.57
CA ARG A 134 5.78 -2.64 -10.00
C ARG A 134 5.49 -4.11 -9.69
N LEU A 135 5.02 -4.42 -8.48
CA LEU A 135 4.64 -5.76 -8.07
C LEU A 135 3.48 -6.32 -8.92
N ALA A 136 2.47 -5.49 -9.20
CA ALA A 136 1.37 -5.85 -10.09
C ALA A 136 1.87 -6.18 -11.51
N ALA A 137 2.82 -5.41 -12.04
CA ALA A 137 3.42 -5.67 -13.34
C ALA A 137 4.19 -7.01 -13.38
N ILE A 138 4.92 -7.37 -12.30
CA ILE A 138 5.61 -8.66 -12.20
C ILE A 138 4.60 -9.82 -12.17
N ILE A 139 3.49 -9.68 -11.44
CA ILE A 139 2.41 -10.69 -11.42
C ILE A 139 1.84 -10.87 -12.83
N LEU A 140 1.54 -9.77 -13.54
CA LEU A 140 1.03 -9.79 -14.91
C LEU A 140 2.02 -10.45 -15.89
N ALA A 141 3.32 -10.34 -15.62
CA ALA A 141 4.37 -11.00 -16.39
C ALA A 141 4.62 -12.46 -15.96
N GLY A 142 3.77 -13.04 -15.09
CA GLY A 142 3.93 -14.41 -14.59
C GLY A 142 5.21 -14.62 -13.76
N GLY A 143 5.64 -13.62 -13.02
CA GLY A 143 6.86 -13.67 -12.21
C GLY A 143 8.15 -13.34 -12.97
N GLY A 144 8.04 -12.94 -14.24
CA GLY A 144 9.15 -12.46 -15.07
C GLY A 144 9.43 -10.97 -14.88
N GLU A 145 10.50 -10.49 -15.53
CA GLU A 145 10.84 -9.05 -15.56
C GLU A 145 9.98 -8.33 -16.61
N PRO A 146 9.01 -7.47 -16.19
CA PRO A 146 8.10 -6.82 -17.12
C PRO A 146 8.71 -5.61 -17.86
N GLY A 147 9.91 -5.16 -17.47
CA GLY A 147 10.43 -3.87 -17.90
C GLY A 147 9.70 -2.68 -17.25
N GLY A 148 9.95 -1.46 -17.75
CA GLY A 148 9.18 -0.27 -17.38
C GLY A 148 9.28 0.17 -15.91
N ALA A 149 10.35 -0.15 -15.19
CA ALA A 149 10.52 0.20 -13.78
C ALA A 149 10.42 1.72 -13.54
N GLU A 150 11.02 2.52 -14.43
CA GLU A 150 10.97 3.98 -14.36
C GLU A 150 9.53 4.50 -14.56
N ALA A 151 8.81 3.95 -15.55
CA ALA A 151 7.42 4.30 -15.80
C ALA A 151 6.52 3.94 -14.60
N ALA A 152 6.73 2.77 -13.99
CA ALA A 152 6.01 2.37 -12.76
C ALA A 152 6.33 3.32 -11.60
N GLY A 153 7.59 3.76 -11.47
CA GLY A 153 8.02 4.75 -10.49
C GLY A 153 7.24 6.06 -10.63
N HIS A 154 7.30 6.69 -11.77
CA HIS A 154 6.60 7.97 -12.02
C HIS A 154 5.08 7.84 -11.94
N ALA A 155 4.51 6.77 -12.48
CA ALA A 155 3.07 6.53 -12.41
C ALA A 155 2.59 6.38 -10.96
N GLY A 156 3.37 5.69 -10.11
CA GLY A 156 3.03 5.51 -8.71
C GLY A 156 3.07 6.81 -7.92
N VAL A 157 4.11 7.63 -8.11
CA VAL A 157 4.20 8.96 -7.49
C VAL A 157 3.02 9.83 -7.92
N ALA A 158 2.73 9.91 -9.23
CA ALA A 158 1.62 10.70 -9.74
C ALA A 158 0.26 10.25 -9.19
N TYR A 159 0.04 8.93 -9.15
CA TYR A 159 -1.18 8.34 -8.60
C TYR A 159 -1.35 8.66 -7.11
N ALA A 160 -0.30 8.44 -6.31
CA ALA A 160 -0.35 8.68 -4.88
C ALA A 160 -0.54 10.15 -4.54
N VAL A 161 0.24 11.06 -5.14
CA VAL A 161 0.11 12.50 -4.90
C VAL A 161 -1.29 12.99 -5.27
N THR A 162 -1.83 12.53 -6.40
CA THR A 162 -3.22 12.86 -6.79
C THR A 162 -4.23 12.37 -5.73
N GLY A 163 -4.06 11.14 -5.23
CA GLY A 163 -4.91 10.58 -4.19
C GLY A 163 -4.84 11.36 -2.88
N LEU A 164 -3.64 11.70 -2.43
CA LEU A 164 -3.42 12.49 -1.21
C LEU A 164 -4.03 13.90 -1.32
N LEU A 165 -3.91 14.56 -2.48
CA LEU A 165 -4.53 15.87 -2.69
C LEU A 165 -6.06 15.79 -2.73
N ARG A 166 -6.62 14.77 -3.36
CA ARG A 166 -8.09 14.53 -3.34
C ARG A 166 -8.62 14.27 -1.94
N ALA A 167 -7.85 13.56 -1.12
CA ALA A 167 -8.22 13.22 0.24
C ALA A 167 -7.83 14.29 1.27
N LEU A 168 -7.22 15.41 0.86
CA LEU A 168 -6.78 16.46 1.77
C LEU A 168 -7.84 16.91 2.79
N PRO A 169 -9.11 17.19 2.42
CA PRO A 169 -10.10 17.61 3.42
C PRO A 169 -10.38 16.54 4.47
N PHE A 170 -10.31 15.27 4.08
CA PHE A 170 -10.50 14.13 4.97
C PHE A 170 -9.30 13.94 5.91
N HIS A 171 -8.08 14.05 5.39
CA HIS A 171 -6.86 13.98 6.20
C HIS A 171 -6.75 15.15 7.17
N ALA A 172 -7.05 16.36 6.73
CA ALA A 172 -7.01 17.57 7.56
C ALA A 172 -7.93 17.47 8.79
N GLN A 173 -9.14 16.90 8.64
CA GLN A 173 -10.05 16.65 9.77
C GLN A 173 -9.44 15.73 10.85
N ARG A 174 -8.44 14.93 10.49
CA ARG A 174 -7.71 14.03 11.39
C ARG A 174 -6.35 14.61 11.83
N GLY A 175 -6.08 15.87 11.51
CA GLY A 175 -4.82 16.52 11.79
C GLY A 175 -3.67 16.07 10.91
N GLN A 176 -3.92 15.43 9.76
CA GLN A 176 -2.89 14.97 8.83
C GLN A 176 -2.81 15.86 7.59
N VAL A 177 -1.59 16.27 7.24
CA VAL A 177 -1.30 17.03 6.01
C VAL A 177 -0.10 16.40 5.33
N PHE A 178 -0.30 15.82 4.16
CA PHE A 178 0.74 15.18 3.36
C PHE A 178 1.45 16.13 2.39
N ILE A 179 1.03 17.41 2.33
CA ILE A 179 1.74 18.42 1.55
C ILE A 179 3.05 18.75 2.27
N PRO A 180 4.22 18.64 1.61
CA PRO A 180 5.50 18.91 2.27
C PRO A 180 5.59 20.32 2.84
N ALA A 181 6.20 20.43 4.01
CA ALA A 181 6.37 21.70 4.71
C ALA A 181 7.12 22.75 3.84
N GLU A 182 8.13 22.32 3.10
CA GLU A 182 8.86 23.19 2.16
C GLU A 182 7.98 23.74 1.03
N VAL A 183 7.01 22.94 0.55
CA VAL A 183 6.09 23.37 -0.51
C VAL A 183 5.13 24.42 0.03
N LEU A 184 4.58 24.20 1.22
CA LEU A 184 3.72 25.17 1.89
C LEU A 184 4.47 26.49 2.14
N ALA A 185 5.69 26.40 2.68
CA ALA A 185 6.52 27.58 2.97
C ALA A 185 6.82 28.42 1.72
N ARG A 186 7.08 27.78 0.56
CA ARG A 186 7.27 28.50 -0.72
C ARG A 186 6.03 29.30 -1.14
N GLN A 187 4.84 28.92 -0.69
CA GLN A 187 3.58 29.61 -0.95
C GLN A 187 3.15 30.55 0.18
N GLY A 188 4.00 30.74 1.20
CA GLY A 188 3.68 31.55 2.38
C GLY A 188 2.61 30.93 3.29
N ALA A 189 2.33 29.65 3.14
CA ALA A 189 1.37 28.89 3.94
C ALA A 189 2.07 28.01 4.97
N ARG A 190 1.31 27.62 6.01
CA ARG A 190 1.74 26.65 7.02
C ARG A 190 0.73 25.52 7.11
N ARG A 191 1.15 24.42 7.71
CA ARG A 191 0.28 23.25 7.96
C ARG A 191 -1.02 23.65 8.68
N ASP A 192 -0.93 24.52 9.70
CA ASP A 192 -2.07 24.95 10.50
C ASP A 192 -3.11 25.76 9.71
N ASP A 193 -2.74 26.29 8.55
CA ASP A 193 -3.67 26.99 7.66
C ASP A 193 -4.59 26.00 6.90
N LEU A 194 -4.29 24.70 6.95
CA LEU A 194 -5.04 23.62 6.28
C LEU A 194 -5.84 22.75 7.27
N LEU A 195 -5.63 22.89 8.58
CA LEU A 195 -6.31 22.15 9.64
C LEU A 195 -7.47 22.96 10.21
#